data_bc8a0b300702b8944031e4b10df268dd
#
_entry.id   bc8a0b300702b8944031e4b10df268dd
#
_cell.length_a   1.000
_cell.length_b   1.000
_cell.length_c   1.000
_cell.angle_alpha   90.00
_cell.angle_beta   90.00
_cell.angle_gamma   90.00
#
_symmetry.space_group_name_H-M   'P 1'
#
loop_
_entity.id
_entity.type
_entity.pdbx_description
1 polymer ?
#
loop_
_entity_poly.entity_id
_entity_poly.type
_entity_poly.pdbx_seq_one_letter_code
_entity_poly.pdbx_strand_id
1 'polypeptide(L)'
;MKTLRSLESLLLVLLLSPLSAHWAAAEQPAKGATKTLDLGKDVNLEVVYIPPGKFNMGSTASEKKWATGIEGGAQAGTVREEYEGEPRPMQVGKGFWMGRTEVTLGQFRRFVEESGYVTDAEKPGGMTQVFDHEWDRYYLSSKVRHPWKSMDDKSWRDPGFGIPMKDSYPVVCVSYQDMKAFCRWLTERERKAGQLPVDMEVRLPTEAEWAYSCRGGSQKSHYFWWGNDLMEGKGRLNISAVDFLPGRDMIWPLANAPWSDGFAYLSPVDHYGEKGRNGFGLADMCGGVWEFVLDHFDPKGGHEETHYEDKELSVSRPVCRGGNYFDVPGNARCAVRLGIASVSYSDSRDGFRICLGVPRHSISVK
;
A
#
# COMPACT_ATOMS: atom_id res chain seq x y z
N MET A 1 52.15 -51.94 -60.53
CA MET A 1 50.88 -51.25 -60.86
C MET A 1 49.98 -51.37 -59.68
N LYS A 2 49.90 -50.35 -58.84
CA LYS A 2 48.85 -50.23 -57.74
C LYS A 2 48.54 -48.73 -57.61
N THR A 3 47.34 -48.37 -57.97
CA THR A 3 46.79 -47.04 -57.97
C THR A 3 46.40 -46.66 -56.53
N LEU A 4 47.00 -45.57 -56.04
CA LEU A 4 46.56 -44.87 -54.80
C LEU A 4 45.33 -44.00 -55.13
N ARG A 5 44.25 -44.21 -54.38
CA ARG A 5 43.08 -43.30 -54.33
C ARG A 5 43.30 -42.36 -53.14
N SER A 6 43.34 -41.06 -53.38
CA SER A 6 43.32 -40.02 -52.39
C SER A 6 41.93 -39.80 -51.85
N LEU A 7 41.75 -39.88 -50.53
CA LEU A 7 40.56 -39.43 -49.85
C LEU A 7 40.72 -37.92 -49.58
N GLU A 8 39.89 -37.09 -50.19
CA GLU A 8 39.71 -35.73 -49.85
C GLU A 8 38.70 -35.63 -48.67
N SER A 9 39.16 -35.24 -47.53
CA SER A 9 38.30 -34.91 -46.35
C SER A 9 37.67 -33.56 -46.51
N LEU A 10 36.37 -33.53 -46.76
CA LEU A 10 35.57 -32.30 -46.78
C LEU A 10 35.30 -31.81 -45.34
N LEU A 11 36.00 -30.76 -44.91
CA LEU A 11 35.77 -30.10 -43.63
C LEU A 11 34.53 -29.19 -43.76
N LEU A 12 33.41 -29.63 -43.23
CA LEU A 12 32.17 -28.83 -43.13
C LEU A 12 32.31 -27.85 -41.97
N VAL A 13 32.68 -26.61 -42.24
CA VAL A 13 32.68 -25.52 -41.26
C VAL A 13 31.24 -25.05 -41.09
N LEU A 14 30.58 -25.51 -40.01
CA LEU A 14 29.32 -24.96 -39.54
C LEU A 14 29.58 -23.55 -38.97
N LEU A 15 29.31 -22.54 -39.76
CA LEU A 15 29.17 -21.15 -39.28
C LEU A 15 27.94 -21.06 -38.39
N LEU A 16 28.14 -21.17 -37.08
CA LEU A 16 27.17 -20.77 -36.08
C LEU A 16 27.06 -19.24 -36.11
N SER A 17 26.11 -18.73 -36.87
CA SER A 17 25.68 -17.34 -36.74
C SER A 17 25.13 -17.13 -35.33
N PRO A 18 25.57 -16.12 -34.55
CA PRO A 18 24.90 -15.79 -33.31
C PRO A 18 23.50 -15.31 -33.68
N LEU A 19 22.47 -16.09 -33.34
CA LEU A 19 21.14 -15.56 -33.26
C LEU A 19 21.15 -14.45 -32.19
N SER A 20 21.37 -13.23 -32.65
CA SER A 20 21.03 -12.04 -31.88
C SER A 20 19.51 -12.10 -31.69
N ALA A 21 19.11 -12.62 -30.55
CA ALA A 21 17.75 -12.49 -30.09
C ALA A 21 17.49 -10.98 -29.96
N HIS A 22 16.92 -10.38 -31.00
CA HIS A 22 16.28 -9.09 -30.90
C HIS A 22 15.14 -9.30 -29.90
N TRP A 23 15.36 -8.90 -28.66
CA TRP A 23 14.28 -8.64 -27.73
C TRP A 23 13.50 -7.49 -28.38
N ALA A 24 12.48 -7.84 -29.16
CA ALA A 24 11.43 -6.91 -29.49
C ALA A 24 10.97 -6.33 -28.15
N ALA A 25 10.98 -5.00 -28.00
CA ALA A 25 10.50 -4.34 -26.80
C ALA A 25 9.12 -4.93 -26.51
N ALA A 26 9.00 -5.69 -25.42
CA ALA A 26 7.75 -6.36 -25.08
C ALA A 26 6.69 -5.29 -25.04
N GLU A 27 5.61 -5.49 -25.77
CA GLU A 27 4.49 -4.57 -25.83
C GLU A 27 4.02 -4.29 -24.39
N GLN A 28 3.88 -3.01 -24.04
CA GLN A 28 3.45 -2.65 -22.68
C GLN A 28 2.08 -3.27 -22.41
N PRO A 29 1.86 -3.87 -21.22
CA PRO A 29 0.55 -4.41 -20.89
C PRO A 29 -0.54 -3.34 -21.02
N ALA A 30 -1.75 -3.76 -21.35
CA ALA A 30 -2.88 -2.85 -21.37
C ALA A 30 -3.15 -2.27 -19.98
N LYS A 31 -3.66 -1.04 -19.92
CA LYS A 31 -4.14 -0.44 -18.67
C LYS A 31 -5.09 -1.39 -17.96
N GLY A 32 -4.85 -1.67 -16.67
CA GLY A 32 -5.70 -2.56 -15.87
C GLY A 32 -5.52 -4.06 -16.17
N ALA A 33 -4.56 -4.45 -17.02
CA ALA A 33 -4.19 -5.85 -17.16
C ALA A 33 -3.80 -6.42 -15.79
N THR A 34 -4.10 -7.70 -15.55
CA THR A 34 -3.86 -8.35 -14.27
C THR A 34 -2.86 -9.49 -14.40
N LYS A 35 -2.12 -9.74 -13.34
CA LYS A 35 -1.25 -10.90 -13.18
C LYS A 35 -1.44 -11.46 -11.77
N THR A 36 -1.44 -12.78 -11.64
CA THR A 36 -1.51 -13.46 -10.35
C THR A 36 -0.14 -14.01 -9.99
N LEU A 37 0.31 -13.70 -8.76
CA LEU A 37 1.48 -14.30 -8.14
C LEU A 37 1.00 -15.44 -7.25
N ASP A 38 1.47 -16.65 -7.51
CA ASP A 38 1.15 -17.85 -6.72
C ASP A 38 2.11 -17.94 -5.52
N LEU A 39 1.59 -17.74 -4.32
CA LEU A 39 2.36 -17.82 -3.08
C LEU A 39 2.40 -19.27 -2.52
N GLY A 40 1.81 -20.22 -3.22
CA GLY A 40 1.67 -21.61 -2.79
C GLY A 40 0.54 -21.83 -1.78
N LYS A 41 0.14 -23.10 -1.59
CA LYS A 41 -0.98 -23.49 -0.71
C LYS A 41 -2.28 -22.74 -1.01
N ASP A 42 -2.60 -22.57 -2.31
CA ASP A 42 -3.79 -21.87 -2.81
C ASP A 42 -3.90 -20.39 -2.41
N VAL A 43 -2.80 -19.80 -1.94
CA VAL A 43 -2.72 -18.36 -1.62
C VAL A 43 -2.17 -17.61 -2.83
N ASN A 44 -2.96 -16.69 -3.34
CA ASN A 44 -2.65 -15.88 -4.51
C ASN A 44 -2.57 -14.40 -4.14
N LEU A 45 -1.74 -13.64 -4.89
CA LEU A 45 -1.69 -12.19 -4.84
C LEU A 45 -1.87 -11.64 -6.25
N GLU A 46 -2.92 -10.85 -6.45
CA GLU A 46 -3.20 -10.25 -7.74
C GLU A 46 -2.58 -8.86 -7.86
N VAL A 47 -1.94 -8.60 -8.99
CA VAL A 47 -1.38 -7.29 -9.33
C VAL A 47 -1.99 -6.76 -10.61
N VAL A 48 -2.14 -5.43 -10.67
CA VAL A 48 -2.74 -4.69 -11.78
C VAL A 48 -1.69 -3.81 -12.43
N TYR A 49 -1.64 -3.76 -13.75
CA TYR A 49 -0.72 -2.90 -14.48
C TYR A 49 -1.18 -1.44 -14.47
N ILE A 50 -0.29 -0.58 -14.02
CA ILE A 50 -0.45 0.87 -13.97
C ILE A 50 0.45 1.47 -15.05
N PRO A 51 -0.11 2.08 -16.11
CA PRO A 51 0.68 2.69 -17.17
C PRO A 51 1.37 3.98 -16.69
N PRO A 52 2.45 4.43 -17.36
CA PRO A 52 3.03 5.74 -17.09
C PRO A 52 2.00 6.84 -17.34
N GLY A 53 2.12 7.96 -16.61
CA GLY A 53 1.18 9.06 -16.77
C GLY A 53 1.53 10.28 -15.93
N LYS A 54 0.67 11.29 -16.04
CA LYS A 54 0.78 12.56 -15.31
C LYS A 54 -0.44 12.76 -14.42
N PHE A 55 -0.26 13.41 -13.29
CA PHE A 55 -1.32 13.76 -12.34
C PHE A 55 -0.93 14.99 -11.53
N ASN A 56 -1.87 15.51 -10.74
CA ASN A 56 -1.58 16.55 -9.76
C ASN A 56 -1.52 15.91 -8.35
N MET A 57 -0.38 16.05 -7.68
CA MET A 57 -0.19 15.63 -6.29
C MET A 57 -0.50 16.80 -5.36
N GLY A 58 -1.05 16.52 -4.18
CA GLY A 58 -1.48 17.55 -3.23
C GLY A 58 -2.99 17.77 -3.27
N SER A 59 -3.47 18.78 -2.55
CA SER A 59 -4.89 19.11 -2.37
C SER A 59 -5.16 20.60 -2.53
N THR A 60 -6.31 20.93 -3.09
CA THR A 60 -6.75 22.32 -3.25
C THR A 60 -7.20 22.92 -1.92
N ALA A 61 -7.20 24.25 -1.81
CA ALA A 61 -7.73 24.94 -0.64
C ALA A 61 -9.21 24.57 -0.36
N SER A 62 -10.01 24.36 -1.42
CA SER A 62 -11.40 23.90 -1.27
C SER A 62 -11.50 22.49 -0.72
N GLU A 63 -10.62 21.58 -1.16
CA GLU A 63 -10.53 20.21 -0.64
C GLU A 63 -10.15 20.21 0.85
N LYS A 64 -9.11 20.97 1.23
CA LYS A 64 -8.68 21.12 2.63
C LYS A 64 -9.80 21.66 3.52
N LYS A 65 -10.52 22.70 3.03
CA LYS A 65 -11.68 23.28 3.72
C LYS A 65 -12.80 22.26 3.89
N TRP A 66 -13.12 21.48 2.87
CA TRP A 66 -14.12 20.42 2.97
C TRP A 66 -13.68 19.34 3.97
N ALA A 67 -12.43 18.91 3.91
CA ALA A 67 -11.89 17.86 4.77
C ALA A 67 -12.02 18.21 6.27
N THR A 68 -11.88 19.48 6.62
CA THR A 68 -11.99 19.99 7.99
C THR A 68 -13.38 20.56 8.33
N GLY A 69 -14.30 20.51 7.36
CA GLY A 69 -15.70 20.90 7.53
C GLY A 69 -16.55 19.78 8.15
N ILE A 70 -17.87 20.05 8.27
CA ILE A 70 -18.81 19.13 8.91
C ILE A 70 -18.85 17.75 8.22
N GLU A 71 -18.86 17.69 6.88
CA GLU A 71 -18.90 16.43 6.15
C GLU A 71 -17.58 15.65 6.21
N GLY A 72 -16.46 16.36 6.10
CA GLY A 72 -15.13 15.75 6.15
C GLY A 72 -14.74 15.32 7.55
N GLY A 73 -15.12 16.09 8.56
CA GLY A 73 -14.95 15.80 9.98
C GLY A 73 -13.51 15.75 10.50
N ALA A 74 -12.54 16.01 9.66
CA ALA A 74 -11.15 15.97 10.07
C ALA A 74 -10.79 17.18 10.95
N GLN A 75 -9.90 16.98 11.93
CA GLN A 75 -9.47 18.05 12.80
C GLN A 75 -8.77 19.16 12.02
N ALA A 76 -9.18 20.42 12.25
CA ALA A 76 -8.54 21.59 11.70
C ALA A 76 -7.14 21.78 12.30
N GLY A 77 -6.22 22.34 11.53
CA GLY A 77 -4.95 22.88 12.03
C GLY A 77 -3.85 21.86 12.31
N THR A 78 -4.05 20.56 12.10
CA THR A 78 -3.04 19.62 12.55
C THR A 78 -2.16 19.03 11.45
N VAL A 79 -2.66 18.79 10.25
CA VAL A 79 -1.84 17.89 9.40
C VAL A 79 -1.96 18.21 7.93
N ARG A 80 -3.08 18.74 7.52
CA ARG A 80 -3.40 18.74 6.10
C ARG A 80 -2.83 19.92 5.34
N GLU A 81 -2.80 21.09 5.95
CA GLU A 81 -2.21 22.27 5.27
C GLU A 81 -0.71 22.12 5.11
N GLU A 82 -0.03 21.56 6.14
CA GLU A 82 1.41 21.35 6.12
C GLU A 82 1.82 20.11 5.33
N TYR A 83 1.01 19.03 5.39
CA TYR A 83 1.42 17.72 4.90
C TYR A 83 1.02 17.44 3.45
N GLU A 84 -0.13 17.92 2.99
CA GLU A 84 -0.62 17.59 1.67
C GLU A 84 -0.05 18.50 0.56
N GLY A 85 0.35 19.72 0.91
CA GLY A 85 0.84 20.71 -0.04
C GLY A 85 -0.23 21.18 -1.05
N GLU A 86 0.12 22.16 -1.87
CA GLU A 86 -0.71 22.62 -2.99
C GLU A 86 -0.61 21.65 -4.17
N PRO A 87 -1.65 21.58 -5.04
CA PRO A 87 -1.60 20.73 -6.21
C PRO A 87 -0.42 21.08 -7.11
N ARG A 88 0.40 20.09 -7.44
CA ARG A 88 1.56 20.25 -8.31
C ARG A 88 1.63 19.12 -9.34
N PRO A 89 2.04 19.43 -10.58
CA PRO A 89 2.21 18.42 -11.62
C PRO A 89 3.30 17.40 -11.23
N MET A 90 2.95 16.12 -11.36
CA MET A 90 3.86 14.99 -11.15
C MET A 90 3.77 14.04 -12.33
N GLN A 91 4.81 13.25 -12.53
CA GLN A 91 4.88 12.26 -13.60
C GLN A 91 5.38 10.92 -13.07
N VAL A 92 4.63 9.87 -13.35
CA VAL A 92 5.08 8.48 -13.25
C VAL A 92 5.67 8.10 -14.60
N GLY A 93 6.99 8.02 -14.69
CA GLY A 93 7.70 7.90 -15.97
C GLY A 93 7.72 6.50 -16.57
N LYS A 94 7.56 5.46 -15.75
CA LYS A 94 7.54 4.05 -16.18
C LYS A 94 6.29 3.36 -15.63
N GLY A 95 5.74 2.44 -16.43
CA GLY A 95 4.65 1.57 -15.95
C GLY A 95 5.17 0.56 -14.92
N PHE A 96 4.28 0.13 -14.04
CA PHE A 96 4.58 -0.81 -12.96
C PHE A 96 3.34 -1.65 -12.64
N TRP A 97 3.51 -2.71 -11.87
CA TRP A 97 2.40 -3.50 -11.35
C TRP A 97 2.18 -3.15 -9.88
N MET A 98 0.93 -3.03 -9.47
CA MET A 98 0.56 -2.74 -8.08
C MET A 98 -0.42 -3.78 -7.57
N GLY A 99 -0.30 -4.19 -6.30
CA GLY A 99 -1.27 -5.06 -5.65
C GLY A 99 -2.69 -4.51 -5.83
N ARG A 100 -3.63 -5.34 -6.33
CA ARG A 100 -5.03 -4.93 -6.46
C ARG A 100 -5.58 -4.42 -5.15
N THR A 101 -5.19 -5.06 -4.07
CA THR A 101 -5.58 -4.79 -2.69
C THR A 101 -4.36 -4.57 -1.81
N GLU A 102 -4.58 -4.27 -0.55
CA GLU A 102 -3.59 -4.42 0.50
C GLU A 102 -3.15 -5.89 0.60
N VAL A 103 -1.96 -6.13 1.15
CA VAL A 103 -1.50 -7.48 1.48
C VAL A 103 -2.40 -8.06 2.58
N THR A 104 -2.90 -9.27 2.34
CA THR A 104 -3.82 -9.92 3.26
C THR A 104 -3.11 -10.68 4.39
N LEU A 105 -3.84 -10.95 5.47
CA LEU A 105 -3.40 -11.80 6.58
C LEU A 105 -2.93 -13.18 6.08
N GLY A 106 -3.67 -13.79 5.14
CA GLY A 106 -3.30 -15.08 4.55
C GLY A 106 -2.00 -15.02 3.75
N GLN A 107 -1.80 -13.97 2.96
CA GLN A 107 -0.56 -13.76 2.20
C GLN A 107 0.64 -13.52 3.13
N PHE A 108 0.46 -12.70 4.17
CA PHE A 108 1.52 -12.46 5.16
C PHE A 108 1.84 -13.73 5.97
N ARG A 109 0.84 -14.52 6.30
CA ARG A 109 1.03 -15.83 6.94
C ARG A 109 1.90 -16.76 6.09
N ARG A 110 1.68 -16.79 4.78
CA ARG A 110 2.52 -17.58 3.87
C ARG A 110 3.98 -17.16 3.91
N PHE A 111 4.24 -15.85 3.93
CA PHE A 111 5.59 -15.31 4.12
C PHE A 111 6.22 -15.83 5.40
N VAL A 112 5.53 -15.67 6.54
CA VAL A 112 6.07 -16.09 7.85
C VAL A 112 6.30 -17.61 7.91
N GLU A 113 5.36 -18.41 7.41
CA GLU A 113 5.48 -19.87 7.38
C GLU A 113 6.66 -20.36 6.52
N GLU A 114 6.92 -19.71 5.38
CA GLU A 114 7.99 -20.14 4.48
C GLU A 114 9.37 -19.64 4.92
N SER A 115 9.45 -18.44 5.47
CA SER A 115 10.71 -17.79 5.82
C SER A 115 11.12 -17.97 7.29
N GLY A 116 10.19 -18.33 8.19
CA GLY A 116 10.43 -18.31 9.63
C GLY A 116 10.59 -16.91 10.21
N TYR A 117 10.14 -15.88 9.52
CA TYR A 117 10.29 -14.49 9.94
C TYR A 117 9.55 -14.21 11.26
N VAL A 118 10.19 -13.44 12.15
CA VAL A 118 9.62 -12.95 13.41
C VAL A 118 9.46 -11.44 13.26
N THR A 119 8.22 -10.94 13.40
CA THR A 119 7.91 -9.52 13.25
C THR A 119 8.45 -8.69 14.42
N ASP A 120 8.58 -7.37 14.21
CA ASP A 120 9.06 -6.46 15.25
C ASP A 120 8.19 -6.52 16.51
N ALA A 121 6.88 -6.68 16.36
CA ALA A 121 5.95 -6.84 17.48
C ALA A 121 6.14 -8.18 18.24
N GLU A 122 6.58 -9.25 17.57
CA GLU A 122 6.80 -10.58 18.15
C GLU A 122 8.19 -10.76 18.75
N LYS A 123 9.13 -9.84 18.51
CA LYS A 123 10.48 -9.87 19.11
C LYS A 123 10.43 -9.57 20.61
N PRO A 124 11.41 -10.03 21.41
CA PRO A 124 11.50 -9.66 22.82
C PRO A 124 11.49 -8.15 23.03
N GLY A 125 10.53 -7.64 23.81
CA GLY A 125 10.30 -6.21 24.03
C GLY A 125 9.57 -5.50 22.90
N GLY A 126 9.11 -6.23 21.87
CA GLY A 126 8.25 -5.72 20.83
C GLY A 126 6.86 -5.37 21.37
N MET A 127 6.23 -4.41 20.72
CA MET A 127 4.86 -3.97 21.04
C MET A 127 4.17 -3.52 19.77
N THR A 128 2.84 -3.58 19.76
CA THR A 128 2.01 -2.96 18.72
C THR A 128 0.89 -2.14 19.35
N GLN A 129 0.41 -1.14 18.64
CA GLN A 129 -0.74 -0.37 19.09
C GLN A 129 -2.03 -1.04 18.62
N VAL A 130 -2.95 -1.19 19.55
CA VAL A 130 -4.27 -1.79 19.30
C VAL A 130 -5.37 -0.92 19.88
N PHE A 131 -6.59 -1.15 19.42
CA PHE A 131 -7.77 -0.48 19.99
C PHE A 131 -8.01 -0.94 21.42
N ASP A 132 -8.14 0.00 22.36
CA ASP A 132 -8.50 -0.28 23.77
C ASP A 132 -10.02 -0.35 23.91
N HIS A 133 -10.57 -1.55 23.96
CA HIS A 133 -12.00 -1.80 24.14
C HIS A 133 -12.57 -1.28 25.48
N GLU A 134 -11.70 -0.96 26.43
CA GLU A 134 -12.09 -0.38 27.71
C GLU A 134 -11.95 1.15 27.76
N TRP A 135 -11.55 1.78 26.64
CA TRP A 135 -11.25 3.21 26.54
C TRP A 135 -12.37 4.10 27.13
N ASP A 136 -13.65 3.78 26.92
CA ASP A 136 -14.78 4.56 27.45
C ASP A 136 -14.77 4.65 28.96
N ARG A 137 -14.30 3.59 29.66
CA ARG A 137 -14.25 3.58 31.12
C ARG A 137 -13.17 4.54 31.66
N TYR A 138 -12.11 4.72 30.90
CA TYR A 138 -10.99 5.57 31.29
C TYR A 138 -11.09 7.01 30.79
N TYR A 139 -11.75 7.24 29.67
CA TYR A 139 -11.88 8.56 29.07
C TYR A 139 -12.50 9.58 30.02
N LEU A 140 -13.58 9.23 30.69
CA LEU A 140 -14.28 10.10 31.65
C LEU A 140 -13.47 10.33 32.94
N SER A 141 -12.62 9.39 33.34
CA SER A 141 -11.87 9.46 34.60
C SER A 141 -10.43 9.98 34.44
N SER A 142 -9.76 9.69 33.33
CA SER A 142 -8.34 9.94 33.13
C SER A 142 -8.00 10.97 32.07
N LYS A 143 -8.99 11.47 31.31
CA LYS A 143 -8.80 12.38 30.15
C LYS A 143 -7.87 11.81 29.08
N VAL A 144 -7.75 10.47 28.97
CA VAL A 144 -7.05 9.83 27.86
C VAL A 144 -7.75 10.15 26.55
N ARG A 145 -7.03 10.82 25.65
CA ARG A 145 -7.64 11.44 24.46
C ARG A 145 -7.75 10.52 23.24
N HIS A 146 -7.26 9.29 23.30
CA HIS A 146 -7.27 8.38 22.16
C HIS A 146 -7.44 6.93 22.60
N PRO A 147 -8.14 6.12 21.81
CA PRO A 147 -8.48 4.74 22.15
C PRO A 147 -7.36 3.74 21.78
N TRP A 148 -6.12 4.16 21.73
CA TRP A 148 -5.00 3.32 21.30
C TRP A 148 -4.06 3.02 22.45
N LYS A 149 -3.67 1.76 22.58
CA LYS A 149 -2.85 1.22 23.66
C LYS A 149 -1.75 0.34 23.09
N SER A 150 -0.51 0.55 23.54
CA SER A 150 0.60 -0.36 23.25
C SER A 150 0.49 -1.64 24.04
N MET A 151 0.58 -2.79 23.37
CA MET A 151 0.47 -4.12 23.96
C MET A 151 1.58 -5.02 23.43
N ASP A 152 2.19 -5.80 24.32
CA ASP A 152 3.29 -6.73 24.04
C ASP A 152 2.82 -8.17 23.79
N ASP A 153 1.54 -8.45 24.04
CA ASP A 153 0.88 -9.73 23.75
C ASP A 153 0.08 -9.72 22.44
N LYS A 154 0.15 -8.63 21.66
CA LYS A 154 -0.56 -8.47 20.38
C LYS A 154 0.41 -8.40 19.20
N SER A 155 -0.07 -8.86 18.05
CA SER A 155 0.69 -8.88 16.81
C SER A 155 -0.24 -9.02 15.60
N TRP A 156 0.31 -9.16 14.41
CA TRP A 156 -0.44 -9.47 13.19
C TRP A 156 -1.31 -10.74 13.29
N ARG A 157 -1.01 -11.67 14.22
CA ARG A 157 -1.80 -12.89 14.47
C ARG A 157 -3.06 -12.62 15.26
N ASP A 158 -2.99 -11.67 16.18
CA ASP A 158 -4.09 -11.18 17.00
C ASP A 158 -3.96 -9.66 17.16
N PRO A 159 -4.58 -8.87 16.29
CA PRO A 159 -4.55 -7.41 16.36
C PRO A 159 -5.48 -6.82 17.43
N GLY A 160 -6.03 -7.65 18.31
CA GLY A 160 -6.80 -7.19 19.45
C GLY A 160 -8.24 -6.75 19.18
N PHE A 161 -8.81 -7.05 18.02
CA PHE A 161 -10.19 -6.63 17.70
C PHE A 161 -11.30 -7.40 18.45
N GLY A 162 -10.95 -8.50 19.14
CA GLY A 162 -11.93 -9.34 19.83
C GLY A 162 -12.84 -10.13 18.89
N ILE A 163 -12.53 -10.19 17.59
CA ILE A 163 -13.23 -10.97 16.57
C ILE A 163 -12.26 -11.92 15.86
N PRO A 164 -12.74 -13.06 15.32
CA PRO A 164 -11.90 -13.95 14.53
C PRO A 164 -11.37 -13.25 13.29
N MET A 165 -10.04 -13.28 13.10
CA MET A 165 -9.39 -12.76 11.91
C MET A 165 -9.48 -13.75 10.75
N LYS A 166 -9.82 -13.26 9.56
CA LYS A 166 -9.90 -14.05 8.33
C LYS A 166 -8.69 -13.77 7.44
N ASP A 167 -8.27 -14.78 6.69
CA ASP A 167 -7.16 -14.65 5.74
C ASP A 167 -7.37 -13.60 4.66
N SER A 168 -8.63 -13.23 4.39
CA SER A 168 -9.02 -12.18 3.44
C SER A 168 -9.00 -10.74 4.02
N TYR A 169 -8.71 -10.56 5.30
CA TYR A 169 -8.54 -9.21 5.87
C TYR A 169 -7.15 -8.66 5.54
N PRO A 170 -6.98 -7.33 5.41
CA PRO A 170 -5.65 -6.75 5.32
C PRO A 170 -4.82 -7.13 6.56
N VAL A 171 -3.52 -7.39 6.37
CA VAL A 171 -2.62 -7.58 7.50
C VAL A 171 -2.34 -6.24 8.17
N VAL A 172 -2.41 -6.24 9.49
CA VAL A 172 -2.14 -5.08 10.37
C VAL A 172 -1.18 -5.48 11.50
N CYS A 173 -0.80 -4.55 12.36
CA CYS A 173 0.18 -4.79 13.42
C CYS A 173 1.54 -5.28 12.89
N VAL A 174 1.94 -4.76 11.74
CA VAL A 174 3.24 -5.01 11.09
C VAL A 174 3.97 -3.69 10.91
N SER A 175 5.28 -3.69 11.16
CA SER A 175 6.13 -2.50 11.03
C SER A 175 6.55 -2.26 9.57
N TYR A 176 7.08 -1.07 9.28
CA TYR A 176 7.70 -0.77 7.98
C TYR A 176 8.81 -1.77 7.61
N GLN A 177 9.58 -2.23 8.63
CA GLN A 177 10.62 -3.24 8.40
C GLN A 177 10.04 -4.61 8.07
N ASP A 178 8.94 -5.01 8.71
CA ASP A 178 8.23 -6.25 8.41
C ASP A 178 7.69 -6.24 6.97
N MET A 179 7.12 -5.12 6.53
CA MET A 179 6.61 -4.93 5.18
C MET A 179 7.73 -5.03 4.13
N LYS A 180 8.89 -4.41 4.41
CA LYS A 180 10.09 -4.55 3.55
C LYS A 180 10.62 -5.98 3.53
N ALA A 181 10.54 -6.71 4.64
CA ALA A 181 10.94 -8.11 4.69
C ALA A 181 10.02 -8.99 3.82
N PHE A 182 8.71 -8.77 3.86
CA PHE A 182 7.75 -9.40 2.96
C PHE A 182 8.11 -9.15 1.48
N CYS A 183 8.38 -7.90 1.13
CA CYS A 183 8.74 -7.52 -0.25
C CYS A 183 10.05 -8.21 -0.72
N ARG A 184 11.07 -8.28 0.14
CA ARG A 184 12.32 -8.99 -0.16
C ARG A 184 12.08 -10.49 -0.38
N TRP A 185 11.35 -11.15 0.53
CA TRP A 185 10.98 -12.55 0.39
C TRP A 185 10.27 -12.81 -0.95
N LEU A 186 9.29 -11.98 -1.29
CA LEU A 186 8.53 -12.17 -2.53
C LEU A 186 9.40 -11.89 -3.77
N THR A 187 10.32 -10.92 -3.72
CA THR A 187 11.29 -10.68 -4.78
C THR A 187 12.17 -11.91 -5.04
N GLU A 188 12.72 -12.50 -3.98
CA GLU A 188 13.58 -13.68 -4.07
C GLU A 188 12.81 -14.89 -4.59
N ARG A 189 11.59 -15.09 -4.10
CA ARG A 189 10.68 -16.15 -4.53
C ARG A 189 10.36 -16.06 -6.03
N GLU A 190 9.93 -14.90 -6.50
CA GLU A 190 9.56 -14.68 -7.90
C GLU A 190 10.77 -14.75 -8.85
N ARG A 191 11.94 -14.30 -8.39
CA ARG A 191 13.20 -14.48 -9.14
C ARG A 191 13.59 -15.93 -9.24
N LYS A 192 13.49 -16.70 -8.15
CA LYS A 192 13.77 -18.13 -8.14
C LYS A 192 12.83 -18.92 -9.06
N ALA A 193 11.56 -18.48 -9.15
CA ALA A 193 10.58 -19.04 -10.06
C ALA A 193 10.76 -18.57 -11.53
N GLY A 194 11.71 -17.67 -11.84
CA GLY A 194 11.89 -17.08 -13.16
C GLY A 194 10.79 -16.14 -13.62
N GLN A 195 9.95 -15.67 -12.68
CA GLN A 195 8.78 -14.84 -12.96
C GLN A 195 9.03 -13.33 -12.82
N LEU A 196 10.15 -12.94 -12.21
CA LEU A 196 10.54 -11.55 -12.02
C LEU A 196 11.87 -11.25 -12.70
N PRO A 197 11.90 -10.30 -13.67
CA PRO A 197 13.14 -9.84 -14.30
C PRO A 197 14.17 -9.33 -13.29
N VAL A 198 15.45 -9.46 -13.61
CA VAL A 198 16.55 -9.06 -12.70
C VAL A 198 16.61 -7.56 -12.42
N ASP A 199 16.08 -6.74 -13.32
CA ASP A 199 15.96 -5.28 -13.22
C ASP A 199 14.64 -4.83 -12.56
N MET A 200 13.86 -5.77 -12.03
CA MET A 200 12.64 -5.50 -11.28
C MET A 200 12.70 -6.09 -9.88
N GLU A 201 11.98 -5.50 -8.96
CA GLU A 201 11.81 -6.00 -7.59
C GLU A 201 10.37 -5.82 -7.11
N VAL A 202 9.99 -6.60 -6.12
CA VAL A 202 8.80 -6.33 -5.30
C VAL A 202 9.22 -5.38 -4.19
N ARG A 203 8.49 -4.29 -4.05
CA ARG A 203 8.73 -3.24 -3.05
C ARG A 203 7.44 -2.57 -2.63
N LEU A 204 7.49 -1.70 -1.65
CA LEU A 204 6.41 -0.75 -1.41
C LEU A 204 6.34 0.23 -2.60
N PRO A 205 5.16 0.76 -2.94
CA PRO A 205 5.05 1.84 -3.92
C PRO A 205 5.77 3.09 -3.42
N THR A 206 6.27 3.92 -4.33
CA THR A 206 6.62 5.29 -3.95
C THR A 206 5.35 6.08 -3.65
N GLU A 207 5.47 7.17 -2.91
CA GLU A 207 4.32 8.02 -2.59
C GLU A 207 3.67 8.57 -3.87
N ALA A 208 4.47 8.92 -4.88
CA ALA A 208 3.97 9.37 -6.17
C ALA A 208 3.23 8.25 -6.95
N GLU A 209 3.77 7.03 -6.95
CA GLU A 209 3.11 5.86 -7.55
C GLU A 209 1.78 5.56 -6.86
N TRP A 210 1.76 5.60 -5.52
CA TRP A 210 0.55 5.37 -4.75
C TRP A 210 -0.51 6.44 -5.04
N ALA A 211 -0.13 7.74 -4.98
CA ALA A 211 -1.06 8.85 -5.19
C ALA A 211 -1.62 8.88 -6.62
N TYR A 212 -0.80 8.57 -7.62
CA TYR A 212 -1.24 8.41 -9.01
C TYR A 212 -2.22 7.25 -9.16
N SER A 213 -1.90 6.12 -8.55
CA SER A 213 -2.71 4.91 -8.58
C SER A 213 -4.05 5.11 -7.89
N CYS A 214 -4.07 5.77 -6.73
CA CYS A 214 -5.31 6.11 -6.01
C CYS A 214 -6.27 6.91 -6.88
N ARG A 215 -5.77 7.89 -7.64
CA ARG A 215 -6.60 8.72 -8.53
C ARG A 215 -7.14 7.97 -9.76
N GLY A 216 -6.79 6.70 -9.95
CA GLY A 216 -7.31 5.86 -11.04
C GLY A 216 -7.00 6.39 -12.45
N GLY A 217 -5.94 7.20 -12.61
CA GLY A 217 -5.55 7.85 -13.86
C GLY A 217 -6.28 9.17 -14.15
N SER A 218 -7.10 9.69 -13.23
CA SER A 218 -7.69 11.01 -13.34
C SER A 218 -6.63 12.10 -13.18
N GLN A 219 -6.63 13.07 -14.08
CA GLN A 219 -5.81 14.29 -13.97
C GLN A 219 -6.48 15.38 -13.10
N LYS A 220 -7.75 15.20 -12.77
CA LYS A 220 -8.50 16.13 -11.92
C LYS A 220 -8.17 15.86 -10.44
N SER A 221 -8.06 16.94 -9.69
CA SER A 221 -7.90 16.87 -8.23
C SER A 221 -9.25 16.64 -7.55
N HIS A 222 -9.74 15.38 -7.59
CA HIS A 222 -10.90 14.97 -6.84
C HIS A 222 -10.50 14.60 -5.39
N TYR A 223 -11.44 14.72 -4.46
CA TYR A 223 -11.25 14.30 -3.06
C TYR A 223 -11.02 12.79 -2.99
N PHE A 224 -11.87 12.05 -3.68
CA PHE A 224 -11.81 10.60 -3.79
C PHE A 224 -11.61 10.19 -5.26
N TRP A 225 -11.27 8.96 -5.51
CA TRP A 225 -11.08 8.47 -6.88
C TRP A 225 -12.37 8.49 -7.73
N TRP A 226 -13.57 8.48 -7.10
CA TRP A 226 -14.86 8.59 -7.79
C TRP A 226 -15.34 10.03 -8.00
N GLY A 227 -14.81 11.00 -7.27
CA GLY A 227 -15.24 12.40 -7.35
C GLY A 227 -15.18 13.12 -6.00
N ASN A 228 -16.05 14.11 -5.83
CA ASN A 228 -16.08 14.94 -4.61
C ASN A 228 -17.31 14.68 -3.73
N ASP A 229 -18.30 13.97 -4.23
CA ASP A 229 -19.51 13.63 -3.46
C ASP A 229 -19.21 12.47 -2.50
N LEU A 230 -19.31 12.76 -1.21
CA LEU A 230 -19.12 11.77 -0.17
C LEU A 230 -20.14 10.63 -0.27
N MET A 231 -21.41 10.94 -0.63
CA MET A 231 -22.48 9.94 -0.68
C MET A 231 -22.27 8.87 -1.74
N GLU A 232 -21.52 9.16 -2.82
CA GLU A 232 -21.10 8.15 -3.78
C GLU A 232 -20.11 7.13 -3.19
N GLY A 233 -19.51 7.44 -2.04
CA GLY A 233 -18.62 6.54 -1.30
C GLY A 233 -19.33 5.34 -0.68
N LYS A 234 -20.66 5.39 -0.52
CA LYS A 234 -21.42 4.28 0.04
C LYS A 234 -21.24 2.98 -0.74
N GLY A 235 -20.69 1.94 -0.08
CA GLY A 235 -20.34 0.66 -0.68
C GLY A 235 -19.14 0.75 -1.62
N ARG A 236 -18.16 1.60 -1.32
CA ARG A 236 -16.88 1.74 -2.02
C ARG A 236 -15.67 1.74 -1.10
N LEU A 237 -15.86 2.02 0.19
CA LEU A 237 -14.77 2.14 1.15
C LEU A 237 -15.23 1.75 2.56
N ASN A 238 -14.27 1.30 3.36
CA ASN A 238 -14.42 1.02 4.78
C ASN A 238 -13.75 2.14 5.59
N ILE A 239 -14.55 2.94 6.29
CA ILE A 239 -14.12 4.07 7.13
C ILE A 239 -14.99 4.14 8.39
N SER A 240 -14.74 5.10 9.29
CA SER A 240 -15.63 5.34 10.43
C SER A 240 -17.06 5.62 9.95
N ALA A 241 -17.90 4.64 10.06
CA ALA A 241 -19.30 4.64 9.67
C ALA A 241 -20.22 4.44 10.89
N VAL A 242 -21.51 4.43 10.66
CA VAL A 242 -22.51 4.26 11.76
C VAL A 242 -22.40 2.90 12.48
N ASP A 243 -21.76 1.92 11.87
CA ASP A 243 -21.53 0.58 12.45
C ASP A 243 -20.31 0.53 13.38
N PHE A 244 -19.48 1.57 13.35
CA PHE A 244 -18.32 1.63 14.21
C PHE A 244 -18.76 1.74 15.68
N LEU A 245 -18.43 0.74 16.50
CA LEU A 245 -18.84 0.63 17.90
C LEU A 245 -20.35 0.78 18.11
N PRO A 246 -21.18 -0.14 17.62
CA PRO A 246 -22.62 -0.06 17.77
C PRO A 246 -23.03 0.02 19.26
N GLY A 247 -23.87 0.96 19.59
CA GLY A 247 -24.39 1.18 20.95
C GLY A 247 -23.54 2.05 21.86
N ARG A 248 -22.53 2.73 21.34
CA ARG A 248 -21.74 3.72 22.09
C ARG A 248 -22.02 5.13 21.61
N ASP A 249 -22.37 6.01 22.53
CA ASP A 249 -22.39 7.46 22.30
C ASP A 249 -20.92 7.90 22.17
N MET A 250 -20.44 8.00 20.93
CA MET A 250 -19.08 8.46 20.66
C MET A 250 -18.94 9.89 21.16
N ILE A 251 -18.16 10.09 22.22
CA ILE A 251 -17.83 11.42 22.76
C ILE A 251 -16.87 12.17 21.80
N TRP A 252 -16.34 11.45 20.81
CA TRP A 252 -15.52 12.03 19.77
C TRP A 252 -16.41 12.70 18.71
N PRO A 253 -16.25 14.00 18.42
CA PRO A 253 -17.01 14.68 17.38
C PRO A 253 -16.47 14.30 15.99
N LEU A 254 -16.44 13.00 15.70
CA LEU A 254 -16.07 12.53 14.38
C LEU A 254 -17.32 12.56 13.52
N ALA A 255 -17.26 13.23 12.39
CA ALA A 255 -18.24 13.03 11.34
C ALA A 255 -18.04 11.62 10.80
N ASN A 256 -18.83 10.68 11.27
CA ASN A 256 -18.90 9.36 10.71
C ASN A 256 -19.55 9.45 9.32
N ALA A 257 -19.17 8.55 8.42
CA ALA A 257 -19.90 8.39 7.18
C ALA A 257 -21.39 8.13 7.49
N PRO A 258 -22.34 8.82 6.84
CA PRO A 258 -23.75 8.74 7.21
C PRO A 258 -24.46 7.49 6.68
N TRP A 259 -23.72 6.39 6.54
CA TRP A 259 -24.21 5.07 6.12
C TRP A 259 -23.56 3.96 6.92
N SER A 260 -24.11 2.75 6.85
CA SER A 260 -23.47 1.53 7.30
C SER A 260 -22.56 1.00 6.22
N ASP A 261 -21.31 0.65 6.54
CA ASP A 261 -20.41 -0.10 5.66
C ASP A 261 -20.36 -1.60 5.96
N GLY A 262 -21.02 -2.01 7.06
CA GLY A 262 -21.14 -3.39 7.49
C GLY A 262 -20.04 -3.90 8.40
N PHE A 263 -19.09 -3.04 8.79
CA PHE A 263 -17.90 -3.45 9.55
C PHE A 263 -17.63 -2.52 10.73
N ALA A 264 -17.44 -3.12 11.91
CA ALA A 264 -16.98 -2.36 13.08
C ALA A 264 -15.49 -2.02 13.02
N TYR A 265 -14.72 -2.81 12.24
CA TYR A 265 -13.27 -2.68 12.04
C TYR A 265 -12.93 -2.94 10.58
N LEU A 266 -11.99 -3.85 10.32
CA LEU A 266 -11.55 -4.22 8.97
C LEU A 266 -12.66 -4.93 8.17
N SER A 267 -12.75 -4.61 6.89
CA SER A 267 -13.46 -5.42 5.88
C SER A 267 -12.50 -6.41 5.21
N PRO A 268 -13.00 -7.51 4.63
CA PRO A 268 -12.22 -8.28 3.67
C PRO A 268 -11.76 -7.37 2.53
N VAL A 269 -10.51 -7.55 2.05
CA VAL A 269 -10.02 -6.79 0.91
C VAL A 269 -10.92 -7.01 -0.31
N ASP A 270 -11.08 -5.99 -1.16
CA ASP A 270 -11.94 -6.01 -2.35
C ASP A 270 -13.41 -6.39 -2.05
N HIS A 271 -13.86 -6.15 -0.81
CA HIS A 271 -15.22 -6.49 -0.39
C HIS A 271 -16.30 -5.87 -1.28
N TYR A 272 -16.07 -4.66 -1.76
CA TYR A 272 -17.01 -3.90 -2.57
C TYR A 272 -16.96 -4.25 -4.05
N GLY A 273 -16.06 -5.17 -4.48
CA GLY A 273 -15.91 -5.62 -5.85
C GLY A 273 -15.72 -4.48 -6.85
N GLU A 274 -16.30 -4.61 -8.04
CA GLU A 274 -16.16 -3.59 -9.10
C GLU A 274 -16.56 -2.19 -8.67
N LYS A 275 -17.54 -2.05 -7.80
CA LYS A 275 -18.01 -0.77 -7.29
C LYS A 275 -16.94 -0.07 -6.43
N GLY A 276 -16.13 -0.84 -5.70
CA GLY A 276 -15.03 -0.36 -4.85
C GLY A 276 -13.72 -0.15 -5.60
N ARG A 277 -13.62 -0.56 -6.88
CA ARG A 277 -12.41 -0.45 -7.68
C ARG A 277 -12.37 0.86 -8.45
N ASN A 278 -11.20 1.48 -8.46
CA ASN A 278 -10.97 2.73 -9.18
C ASN A 278 -10.73 2.52 -10.69
N GLY A 279 -10.44 3.59 -11.44
CA GLY A 279 -10.25 3.57 -12.89
C GLY A 279 -9.03 2.76 -13.40
N PHE A 280 -8.19 2.22 -12.51
CA PHE A 280 -7.16 1.23 -12.83
C PHE A 280 -7.57 -0.20 -12.41
N GLY A 281 -8.67 -0.37 -11.70
CA GLY A 281 -9.11 -1.65 -11.15
C GLY A 281 -8.48 -1.99 -9.80
N LEU A 282 -7.93 -1.01 -9.09
CA LEU A 282 -7.42 -1.15 -7.72
C LEU A 282 -8.56 -0.96 -6.72
N ALA A 283 -8.61 -1.82 -5.70
CA ALA A 283 -9.57 -1.77 -4.60
C ALA A 283 -8.96 -1.11 -3.35
N ASP A 284 -9.84 -0.64 -2.47
CA ASP A 284 -9.54 -0.19 -1.11
C ASP A 284 -8.48 0.93 -1.01
N MET A 285 -8.35 1.75 -2.08
CA MET A 285 -7.40 2.88 -2.12
C MET A 285 -7.78 4.04 -1.21
N CYS A 286 -8.97 4.01 -0.62
CA CYS A 286 -9.48 4.98 0.33
C CYS A 286 -10.14 4.22 1.48
N GLY A 287 -9.71 4.43 2.73
CA GLY A 287 -10.17 3.66 3.89
C GLY A 287 -9.47 2.29 4.01
N GLY A 288 -10.07 1.35 4.75
CA GLY A 288 -9.46 0.06 5.05
C GLY A 288 -8.31 0.18 6.05
N VAL A 289 -7.09 0.28 5.58
CA VAL A 289 -5.91 0.53 6.41
C VAL A 289 -5.04 1.65 5.84
N TRP A 290 -4.31 2.37 6.70
CA TRP A 290 -3.21 3.21 6.24
C TRP A 290 -2.17 2.37 5.53
N GLU A 291 -1.77 2.76 4.34
CA GLU A 291 -0.80 2.04 3.53
C GLU A 291 0.56 2.72 3.53
N PHE A 292 1.56 2.02 4.04
CA PHE A 292 2.94 2.49 3.99
C PHE A 292 3.47 2.55 2.56
N VAL A 293 4.23 3.60 2.28
CA VAL A 293 4.96 3.81 1.02
C VAL A 293 6.47 3.88 1.29
N LEU A 294 7.29 3.82 0.23
CA LEU A 294 8.75 3.87 0.38
C LEU A 294 9.26 5.18 0.95
N ASP A 295 8.51 6.25 0.73
CA ASP A 295 8.96 7.61 1.05
C ASP A 295 8.89 7.88 2.54
N HIS A 296 9.75 8.80 2.96
CA HIS A 296 9.79 9.28 4.33
C HIS A 296 9.24 10.69 4.39
N PHE A 297 8.62 11.02 5.52
CA PHE A 297 7.92 12.27 5.72
C PHE A 297 8.89 13.41 5.92
N ASP A 298 8.83 14.42 5.05
CA ASP A 298 9.45 15.72 5.27
C ASP A 298 8.37 16.72 5.72
N PRO A 299 8.44 17.24 6.97
CA PRO A 299 7.49 18.21 7.48
C PRO A 299 7.54 19.55 6.74
N LYS A 300 8.64 19.85 6.04
CA LYS A 300 8.77 21.06 5.24
C LYS A 300 8.08 20.99 3.89
N GLY A 301 7.37 19.91 3.62
CA GLY A 301 6.61 19.71 2.38
C GLY A 301 7.48 19.52 1.15
N GLY A 302 8.75 19.20 1.35
CA GLY A 302 9.66 18.78 0.30
C GLY A 302 9.18 17.44 -0.24
N HIS A 303 8.45 17.52 -1.32
CA HIS A 303 8.09 16.34 -2.10
C HIS A 303 9.12 16.11 -3.21
N GLU A 304 10.28 16.65 -3.08
CA GLU A 304 11.40 16.14 -3.84
C GLU A 304 11.59 14.71 -3.37
N GLU A 305 11.77 13.81 -4.32
CA GLU A 305 12.10 12.42 -4.05
C GLU A 305 13.28 12.43 -3.08
N THR A 306 13.00 12.45 -1.78
CA THR A 306 14.03 12.38 -0.77
C THR A 306 14.56 10.97 -0.83
N HIS A 307 15.66 10.82 -1.54
CA HIS A 307 16.48 9.62 -1.57
C HIS A 307 17.04 9.42 -0.17
N TYR A 308 16.29 8.75 0.68
CA TYR A 308 16.86 8.23 1.90
C TYR A 308 17.65 6.97 1.56
N GLU A 309 18.94 7.15 1.31
CA GLU A 309 19.90 6.08 1.58
C GLU A 309 19.72 5.67 3.05
N ASP A 310 19.94 4.41 3.37
CA ASP A 310 19.74 3.76 4.69
C ASP A 310 20.48 4.41 5.89
N LYS A 311 20.75 5.69 5.83
CA LYS A 311 21.46 6.44 6.87
C LYS A 311 20.48 7.00 7.89
N GLU A 312 20.48 6.41 9.08
CA GLU A 312 19.75 6.81 10.28
C GLU A 312 18.24 6.51 10.29
N LEU A 313 17.91 5.23 10.28
CA LEU A 313 16.54 4.73 10.51
C LEU A 313 15.88 5.21 11.81
N SER A 314 16.66 5.67 12.79
CA SER A 314 16.15 6.05 14.13
C SER A 314 15.31 7.33 14.16
N VAL A 315 15.47 8.23 13.18
CA VAL A 315 14.71 9.48 13.08
C VAL A 315 13.79 9.53 11.86
N SER A 316 13.76 8.46 11.10
CA SER A 316 13.00 8.35 9.86
C SER A 316 11.52 8.12 10.15
N ARG A 317 10.65 8.92 9.53
CA ARG A 317 9.20 8.83 9.64
C ARG A 317 8.61 8.36 8.31
N PRO A 318 8.31 7.05 8.15
CA PRO A 318 7.67 6.56 6.93
C PRO A 318 6.34 7.27 6.66
N VAL A 319 6.04 7.50 5.39
CA VAL A 319 4.75 8.04 4.96
C VAL A 319 3.74 6.90 4.81
N CYS A 320 2.51 7.14 5.23
CA CYS A 320 1.36 6.31 4.88
C CYS A 320 0.23 7.12 4.25
N ARG A 321 -0.64 6.43 3.53
CA ARG A 321 -1.65 6.97 2.63
C ARG A 321 -2.98 6.24 2.80
N GLY A 322 -4.08 6.86 2.33
CA GLY A 322 -5.39 6.22 2.14
C GLY A 322 -6.39 6.40 3.27
N GLY A 323 -5.94 6.60 4.50
CA GLY A 323 -6.83 6.54 5.68
C GLY A 323 -7.12 5.10 6.09
N ASN A 324 -7.89 4.90 7.13
CA ASN A 324 -8.21 3.57 7.67
C ASN A 324 -9.68 3.47 8.10
N TYR A 325 -10.10 2.27 8.53
CA TYR A 325 -11.46 1.95 8.97
C TYR A 325 -11.97 2.83 10.14
N PHE A 326 -11.08 3.46 10.88
CA PHE A 326 -11.41 4.36 12.00
C PHE A 326 -11.49 5.83 11.57
N ASP A 327 -10.97 6.17 10.40
CA ASP A 327 -10.85 7.56 9.98
C ASP A 327 -12.17 8.16 9.50
N VAL A 328 -12.31 9.45 9.72
CA VAL A 328 -13.38 10.26 9.14
C VAL A 328 -13.20 10.44 7.64
N PRO A 329 -14.24 10.76 6.87
CA PRO A 329 -14.15 10.96 5.42
C PRO A 329 -13.02 11.90 4.97
N GLY A 330 -12.78 12.97 5.73
CA GLY A 330 -11.71 13.91 5.45
C GLY A 330 -10.29 13.33 5.53
N ASN A 331 -10.12 12.17 6.18
CA ASN A 331 -8.86 11.44 6.28
C ASN A 331 -8.72 10.32 5.26
N ALA A 332 -9.78 9.96 4.53
CA ALA A 332 -9.78 8.87 3.56
C ALA A 332 -9.70 9.35 2.10
N ARG A 333 -9.13 10.55 1.85
CA ARG A 333 -9.02 11.16 0.52
C ARG A 333 -7.74 10.73 -0.23
N CYS A 334 -7.77 10.83 -1.56
CA CYS A 334 -6.58 10.56 -2.38
C CYS A 334 -5.37 11.43 -2.04
N ALA A 335 -5.56 12.63 -1.50
CA ALA A 335 -4.47 13.56 -1.18
C ALA A 335 -3.92 13.38 0.22
N VAL A 336 -4.66 12.72 1.14
CA VAL A 336 -4.26 12.59 2.52
C VAL A 336 -2.93 11.86 2.67
N ARG A 337 -2.09 12.31 3.59
CA ARG A 337 -0.82 11.69 3.94
C ARG A 337 -0.55 11.85 5.43
N LEU A 338 0.17 10.91 6.00
CA LEU A 338 0.55 10.91 7.40
C LEU A 338 1.99 10.41 7.54
N GLY A 339 2.77 10.99 8.43
CA GLY A 339 4.11 10.50 8.78
C GLY A 339 4.04 9.70 10.08
N ILE A 340 4.45 8.45 10.04
CA ILE A 340 4.48 7.55 11.20
C ILE A 340 5.71 7.81 12.07
N ALA A 341 5.59 7.53 13.36
CA ALA A 341 6.59 7.91 14.37
C ALA A 341 7.96 7.26 14.16
N SER A 342 8.02 6.01 13.70
CA SER A 342 9.27 5.28 13.48
C SER A 342 9.08 4.08 12.53
N VAL A 343 10.18 3.54 12.01
CA VAL A 343 10.17 2.36 11.12
C VAL A 343 9.83 1.05 11.82
N SER A 344 9.95 0.99 13.15
CA SER A 344 9.56 -0.16 13.98
C SER A 344 8.18 -0.02 14.61
N TYR A 345 7.51 1.12 14.39
CA TYR A 345 6.14 1.31 14.85
C TYR A 345 5.19 0.38 14.10
N SER A 346 4.26 -0.22 14.82
CA SER A 346 3.18 -1.03 14.26
C SER A 346 1.85 -0.73 14.97
N ASP A 347 0.76 -0.85 14.22
CA ASP A 347 -0.57 -0.44 14.67
C ASP A 347 -1.64 -1.31 13.99
N SER A 348 -2.75 -1.51 14.67
CA SER A 348 -3.90 -2.24 14.13
C SER A 348 -4.67 -1.49 13.02
N ARG A 349 -4.23 -0.30 12.65
CA ARG A 349 -4.78 0.53 11.56
C ARG A 349 -3.88 0.59 10.34
N ASP A 350 -2.66 0.08 10.43
CA ASP A 350 -1.60 0.25 9.44
C ASP A 350 -1.31 -1.07 8.72
N GLY A 351 -1.30 -1.02 7.40
CA GLY A 351 -0.98 -2.11 6.50
C GLY A 351 -0.18 -1.64 5.29
N PHE A 352 -0.21 -2.38 4.20
CA PHE A 352 0.53 -2.03 2.99
C PHE A 352 0.02 -2.76 1.75
N ARG A 353 0.33 -2.23 0.59
CA ARG A 353 0.27 -2.97 -0.68
C ARG A 353 1.64 -3.00 -1.34
N ILE A 354 1.82 -3.96 -2.24
CA ILE A 354 3.08 -4.11 -2.97
C ILE A 354 3.03 -3.43 -4.34
N CYS A 355 4.23 -3.18 -4.87
CA CYS A 355 4.47 -2.76 -6.23
C CYS A 355 5.59 -3.64 -6.84
N LEU A 356 5.44 -4.03 -8.11
CA LEU A 356 6.53 -4.63 -8.89
C LEU A 356 7.00 -3.59 -9.90
N GLY A 357 8.25 -3.19 -9.78
CA GLY A 357 8.82 -2.14 -10.63
C GLY A 357 10.34 -2.15 -10.58
N VAL A 358 10.95 -1.19 -11.28
CA VAL A 358 12.39 -1.02 -11.22
C VAL A 358 12.83 -0.61 -9.80
N PRO A 359 14.00 -1.07 -9.33
CA PRO A 359 14.56 -0.63 -8.07
C PRO A 359 14.72 0.88 -8.01
N ARG A 360 14.41 1.48 -6.88
CA ARG A 360 14.41 2.95 -6.76
C ARG A 360 15.80 3.55 -6.90
N HIS A 361 16.83 2.88 -6.40
CA HIS A 361 18.24 3.32 -6.52
C HIS A 361 18.78 3.30 -7.98
N SER A 362 18.02 2.73 -8.93
CA SER A 362 18.37 2.78 -10.36
C SER A 362 17.68 3.92 -11.12
N ILE A 363 16.81 4.71 -10.47
CA ILE A 363 16.17 5.88 -11.09
C ILE A 363 17.09 7.08 -10.88
N SER A 364 18.01 7.30 -11.81
CA SER A 364 18.75 8.56 -11.90
C SER A 364 17.78 9.64 -12.37
N VAL A 365 17.51 10.61 -11.51
CA VAL A 365 16.78 11.83 -11.91
C VAL A 365 17.71 12.61 -12.84
N LYS A 366 17.28 12.77 -14.09
CA LYS A 366 17.91 13.71 -15.05
C LYS A 366 17.12 15.00 -15.05
#